data_406d35034722b4b1bb168445faeb4d4e
#
_entry.id   406d35034722b4b1bb168445faeb4d4e
#
_cell.length_a   1.000
_cell.length_b   1.000
_cell.length_c   1.000
_cell.angle_alpha   90.00
_cell.angle_beta   90.00
_cell.angle_gamma   90.00
#
_symmetry.space_group_name_H-M   'P 1'
#
loop_
_entity.id
_entity.type
_entity.pdbx_description
1 polymer ?
#
loop_
_entity_poly.entity_id
_entity_poly.type
_entity_poly.pdbx_seq_one_letter_code
_entity_poly.pdbx_strand_id
1 'polypeptide(L)'
;MPEKADILNRVRSALSSALPMEPDFTPEHIECDDEGVLILKGEVQSVKAKKLALEAVAALPEVSGIVDRLRVTPASPMGDAEIRAHLRDAFAQEPGFAALEIAERGGNTLTLFKGAPTGPLGRIEIEVDNGVVILNGRVPGLDSKRLAGVLAWWVPGTRDVINGLVEPLGDDTPGMLQEAVRIVLDKDPFVNAPQIRVGAKGRVVRLTGLVSSDAERAMAERDAWYVFGVDDVINEIEVGA
;
A
#
# COMPACT_ATOMS: atom_id res chain seq x y z
N MET A 1 -3.81 -35.18 -7.05
CA MET A 1 -3.40 -33.83 -6.59
C MET A 1 -1.91 -33.71 -6.90
N PRO A 2 -1.42 -32.58 -7.40
CA PRO A 2 0.03 -32.39 -7.56
C PRO A 2 0.72 -32.56 -6.20
N GLU A 3 1.92 -33.15 -6.20
CA GLU A 3 2.70 -33.26 -4.96
C GLU A 3 3.01 -31.86 -4.41
N LYS A 4 3.05 -31.73 -3.09
CA LYS A 4 3.32 -30.45 -2.40
C LYS A 4 4.62 -29.79 -2.93
N ALA A 5 5.61 -30.61 -3.28
CA ALA A 5 6.86 -30.15 -3.88
C ALA A 5 6.65 -29.48 -5.26
N ASP A 6 5.72 -29.98 -6.07
CA ASP A 6 5.42 -29.41 -7.40
C ASP A 6 4.74 -28.05 -7.26
N ILE A 7 3.82 -27.90 -6.29
CA ILE A 7 3.18 -26.60 -6.00
C ILE A 7 4.23 -25.57 -5.59
N LEU A 8 5.13 -25.92 -4.67
CA LEU A 8 6.19 -25.01 -4.21
C LEU A 8 7.15 -24.62 -5.35
N ASN A 9 7.47 -25.52 -6.27
CA ASN A 9 8.28 -25.22 -7.43
C ASN A 9 7.58 -24.25 -8.39
N ARG A 10 6.27 -24.44 -8.61
CA ARG A 10 5.47 -23.51 -9.43
C ARG A 10 5.35 -22.15 -8.80
N VAL A 11 5.18 -22.06 -7.48
CA VAL A 11 5.21 -20.79 -6.73
C VAL A 11 6.54 -20.08 -6.92
N ARG A 12 7.68 -20.76 -6.76
CA ARG A 12 9.00 -20.15 -6.97
C ARG A 12 9.18 -19.66 -8.41
N SER A 13 8.73 -20.43 -9.39
CA SER A 13 8.80 -20.05 -10.80
C SER A 13 7.93 -18.82 -11.09
N ALA A 14 6.72 -18.76 -10.54
CA ALA A 14 5.82 -17.61 -10.68
C ALA A 14 6.42 -16.34 -10.07
N LEU A 15 6.98 -16.42 -8.86
CA LEU A 15 7.66 -15.32 -8.19
C LEU A 15 8.86 -14.80 -9.00
N SER A 16 9.72 -15.69 -9.46
CA SER A 16 10.88 -15.32 -10.29
C SER A 16 10.47 -14.63 -11.60
N SER A 17 9.37 -15.06 -12.21
CA SER A 17 8.84 -14.45 -13.44
C SER A 17 8.18 -13.09 -13.20
N ALA A 18 7.54 -12.91 -12.04
CA ALA A 18 6.84 -11.68 -11.68
C ALA A 18 7.79 -10.56 -11.21
N LEU A 19 8.97 -10.92 -10.72
CA LEU A 19 9.93 -9.99 -10.12
C LEU A 19 11.24 -9.90 -10.94
N PRO A 20 11.20 -9.52 -12.22
CA PRO A 20 12.42 -9.45 -13.04
C PRO A 20 13.40 -8.37 -12.56
N MET A 21 12.93 -7.38 -11.79
CA MET A 21 13.77 -6.32 -11.20
C MET A 21 14.39 -6.74 -9.85
N GLU A 22 13.97 -7.85 -9.30
CA GLU A 22 14.51 -8.45 -8.06
C GLU A 22 14.91 -9.91 -8.31
N PRO A 23 15.90 -10.18 -9.20
CA PRO A 23 16.24 -11.53 -9.62
C PRO A 23 16.74 -12.41 -8.47
N ASP A 24 17.28 -11.80 -7.43
CA ASP A 24 17.79 -12.49 -6.23
C ASP A 24 16.70 -12.66 -5.15
N PHE A 25 15.45 -12.25 -5.43
CA PHE A 25 14.38 -12.43 -4.47
C PHE A 25 14.16 -13.92 -4.20
N THR A 26 14.38 -14.30 -2.95
CA THR A 26 14.10 -15.64 -2.44
C THR A 26 13.25 -15.50 -1.19
N PRO A 27 12.03 -16.04 -1.19
CA PRO A 27 11.22 -16.04 0.03
C PRO A 27 11.94 -16.73 1.19
N GLU A 28 11.90 -16.12 2.37
CA GLU A 28 12.46 -16.73 3.58
C GLU A 28 11.71 -18.00 3.97
N HIS A 29 10.42 -18.03 3.70
CA HIS A 29 9.56 -19.15 4.00
C HIS A 29 8.41 -19.25 3.01
N ILE A 30 8.20 -20.44 2.47
CA ILE A 30 7.04 -20.80 1.65
C ILE A 30 6.49 -22.11 2.20
N GLU A 31 5.24 -22.10 2.61
CA GLU A 31 4.51 -23.29 3.04
C GLU A 31 3.13 -23.30 2.41
N CYS A 32 2.70 -24.48 1.95
CA CYS A 32 1.34 -24.67 1.43
C CYS A 32 0.70 -25.79 2.24
N ASP A 33 -0.50 -25.54 2.77
CA ASP A 33 -1.26 -26.57 3.47
C ASP A 33 -2.02 -27.50 2.50
N ASP A 34 -2.76 -28.45 3.04
CA ASP A 34 -3.49 -29.44 2.25
C ASP A 34 -4.77 -28.84 1.63
N GLU A 35 -5.21 -27.65 2.06
CA GLU A 35 -6.34 -26.89 1.54
C GLU A 35 -5.93 -25.90 0.43
N GLY A 36 -4.63 -25.81 0.14
CA GLY A 36 -4.07 -24.90 -0.87
C GLY A 36 -3.84 -23.49 -0.36
N VAL A 37 -3.88 -23.26 0.96
CA VAL A 37 -3.52 -21.97 1.54
C VAL A 37 -1.99 -21.86 1.63
N LEU A 38 -1.46 -20.81 0.98
CA LEU A 38 -0.03 -20.55 0.92
C LEU A 38 0.37 -19.52 1.98
N ILE A 39 1.38 -19.83 2.80
CA ILE A 39 2.07 -18.85 3.65
C ILE A 39 3.30 -18.37 2.88
N LEU A 40 3.38 -17.08 2.60
CA LEU A 40 4.49 -16.46 1.88
C LEU A 40 5.14 -15.39 2.74
N LYS A 41 6.38 -15.67 3.20
CA LYS A 41 7.17 -14.73 4.01
C LYS A 41 8.49 -14.37 3.31
N GLY A 42 8.88 -13.10 3.37
CA GLY A 42 10.13 -12.59 2.82
C GLY A 42 10.17 -11.06 2.80
N GLU A 43 11.27 -10.52 2.31
CA GLU A 43 11.44 -9.08 2.09
C GLU A 43 11.52 -8.77 0.60
N VAL A 44 10.82 -7.73 0.19
CA VAL A 44 10.80 -7.17 -1.17
C VAL A 44 11.21 -5.70 -1.14
N GLN A 45 11.69 -5.17 -2.26
CA GLN A 45 12.23 -3.80 -2.29
C GLN A 45 11.15 -2.72 -2.41
N SER A 46 9.91 -3.10 -2.81
CA SER A 46 8.85 -2.12 -3.04
C SER A 46 7.45 -2.70 -2.88
N VAL A 47 6.45 -1.83 -2.71
CA VAL A 47 5.03 -2.20 -2.73
C VAL A 47 4.63 -2.77 -4.09
N LYS A 48 5.21 -2.26 -5.18
CA LYS A 48 5.06 -2.82 -6.53
C LYS A 48 5.46 -4.30 -6.55
N ALA A 49 6.67 -4.60 -6.10
CA ALA A 49 7.17 -5.98 -6.06
C ALA A 49 6.29 -6.88 -5.19
N LYS A 50 5.86 -6.39 -4.01
CA LYS A 50 4.94 -7.11 -3.14
C LYS A 50 3.63 -7.47 -3.85
N LYS A 51 2.98 -6.48 -4.49
CA LYS A 51 1.71 -6.68 -5.20
C LYS A 51 1.86 -7.68 -6.36
N LEU A 52 2.88 -7.51 -7.20
CA LEU A 52 3.15 -8.40 -8.33
C LEU A 52 3.46 -9.84 -7.88
N ALA A 53 4.20 -10.01 -6.77
CA ALA A 53 4.45 -11.33 -6.19
C ALA A 53 3.16 -12.01 -5.75
N LEU A 54 2.30 -11.30 -5.01
CA LEU A 54 1.03 -11.82 -4.52
C LEU A 54 0.06 -12.16 -5.67
N GLU A 55 -0.02 -11.30 -6.68
CA GLU A 55 -0.86 -11.52 -7.87
C GLU A 55 -0.41 -12.75 -8.66
N ALA A 56 0.90 -12.89 -8.90
CA ALA A 56 1.45 -14.03 -9.63
C ALA A 56 1.19 -15.37 -8.93
N VAL A 57 1.24 -15.36 -7.61
CA VAL A 57 0.96 -16.57 -6.81
C VAL A 57 -0.55 -16.83 -6.73
N ALA A 58 -1.38 -15.79 -6.59
CA ALA A 58 -2.83 -15.91 -6.57
C ALA A 58 -3.40 -16.43 -7.90
N ALA A 59 -2.68 -16.23 -9.00
CA ALA A 59 -3.07 -16.74 -10.33
C ALA A 59 -2.85 -18.26 -10.50
N LEU A 60 -2.17 -18.91 -9.57
CA LEU A 60 -1.93 -20.35 -9.62
C LEU A 60 -3.20 -21.11 -9.20
N PRO A 61 -3.70 -22.05 -10.02
CA PRO A 61 -4.96 -22.75 -9.77
C PRO A 61 -4.95 -23.63 -8.51
N GLU A 62 -3.76 -23.97 -8.00
CA GLU A 62 -3.60 -24.77 -6.78
C GLU A 62 -3.66 -23.92 -5.51
N VAL A 63 -3.57 -22.58 -5.63
CA VAL A 63 -3.59 -21.66 -4.49
C VAL A 63 -5.01 -21.19 -4.23
N SER A 64 -5.59 -21.61 -3.11
CA SER A 64 -6.94 -21.24 -2.67
C SER A 64 -6.95 -19.97 -1.82
N GLY A 65 -5.82 -19.62 -1.20
CA GLY A 65 -5.65 -18.45 -0.36
C GLY A 65 -4.18 -18.18 -0.08
N ILE A 66 -3.89 -16.93 0.36
CA ILE A 66 -2.52 -16.51 0.68
C ILE A 66 -2.51 -15.85 2.06
N VAL A 67 -1.66 -16.34 2.95
CA VAL A 67 -1.26 -15.66 4.18
C VAL A 67 -0.04 -14.82 3.85
N ASP A 68 -0.28 -13.54 3.56
CA ASP A 68 0.76 -12.59 3.19
C ASP A 68 1.58 -12.17 4.41
N ARG A 69 2.87 -12.53 4.40
CA ARG A 69 3.90 -12.09 5.34
C ARG A 69 5.10 -11.48 4.61
N LEU A 70 4.90 -11.02 3.37
CA LEU A 70 5.90 -10.22 2.68
C LEU A 70 6.00 -8.84 3.32
N ARG A 71 7.22 -8.36 3.48
CA ARG A 71 7.51 -7.03 4.04
C ARG A 71 8.38 -6.25 3.07
N VAL A 72 8.10 -4.98 2.95
CA VAL A 72 8.93 -4.06 2.16
C VAL A 72 10.14 -3.67 2.98
N THR A 73 11.31 -3.67 2.37
CA THR A 73 12.52 -3.12 2.99
C THR A 73 12.32 -1.63 3.24
N PRO A 74 12.37 -1.15 4.50
CA PRO A 74 12.07 0.24 4.80
C PRO A 74 13.15 1.17 4.26
N ALA A 75 12.74 2.37 3.81
CA ALA A 75 13.68 3.39 3.31
C ALA A 75 14.64 3.88 4.41
N SER A 76 14.18 3.87 5.67
CA SER A 76 14.99 4.16 6.84
C SER A 76 14.54 3.30 8.02
N PRO A 77 15.46 2.67 8.75
CA PRO A 77 15.10 1.91 9.95
C PRO A 77 14.48 2.84 11.01
N MET A 78 13.29 2.50 11.47
CA MET A 78 12.58 3.19 12.55
C MET A 78 11.95 2.17 13.49
N GLY A 79 11.89 2.51 14.78
CA GLY A 79 11.14 1.73 15.76
C GLY A 79 9.64 2.02 15.69
N ASP A 80 8.81 1.08 16.15
CA ASP A 80 7.34 1.20 16.12
C ASP A 80 6.82 2.48 16.79
N ALA A 81 7.46 2.91 17.88
CA ALA A 81 7.08 4.14 18.57
C ALA A 81 7.33 5.39 17.71
N GLU A 82 8.39 5.40 16.94
CA GLU A 82 8.74 6.49 16.02
C GLU A 82 7.79 6.52 14.83
N ILE A 83 7.50 5.35 14.24
CA ILE A 83 6.51 5.21 13.16
C ILE A 83 5.14 5.71 13.62
N ARG A 84 4.69 5.30 14.84
CA ARG A 84 3.42 5.79 15.42
C ARG A 84 3.40 7.30 15.56
N ALA A 85 4.49 7.90 16.05
CA ALA A 85 4.57 9.36 16.22
C ALA A 85 4.44 10.09 14.88
N HIS A 86 5.14 9.64 13.84
CA HIS A 86 5.02 10.20 12.49
C HIS A 86 3.61 10.06 11.92
N LEU A 87 3.00 8.88 12.04
CA LEU A 87 1.62 8.64 11.58
C LEU A 87 0.61 9.54 12.28
N ARG A 88 0.71 9.62 13.60
CA ARG A 88 -0.14 10.47 14.43
C ARG A 88 -0.08 11.93 13.97
N ASP A 89 1.13 12.45 13.78
CA ASP A 89 1.34 13.83 13.39
C ASP A 89 0.86 14.08 11.96
N ALA A 90 1.15 13.18 11.03
CA ALA A 90 0.67 13.25 9.64
C ALA A 90 -0.87 13.23 9.57
N PHE A 91 -1.52 12.31 10.28
CA PHE A 91 -2.98 12.18 10.26
C PHE A 91 -3.67 13.34 10.99
N ALA A 92 -3.07 13.87 12.05
CA ALA A 92 -3.62 15.02 12.77
C ALA A 92 -3.58 16.31 11.94
N GLN A 93 -2.55 16.46 11.09
CA GLN A 93 -2.35 17.63 10.24
C GLN A 93 -3.07 17.53 8.89
N GLU A 94 -3.53 16.34 8.51
CA GLU A 94 -4.19 16.13 7.23
C GLU A 94 -5.57 16.81 7.19
N PRO A 95 -5.79 17.79 6.30
CA PRO A 95 -7.07 18.48 6.19
C PRO A 95 -8.23 17.56 5.84
N GLY A 96 -8.00 16.51 5.03
CA GLY A 96 -8.99 15.50 4.69
C GLY A 96 -9.49 14.69 5.88
N PHE A 97 -8.75 14.72 7.01
CA PHE A 97 -9.13 14.04 8.26
C PHE A 97 -9.62 15.01 9.35
N ALA A 98 -9.90 16.28 9.02
CA ALA A 98 -10.32 17.28 10.00
C ALA A 98 -11.54 16.85 10.83
N ALA A 99 -12.48 16.14 10.22
CA ALA A 99 -13.69 15.63 10.86
C ALA A 99 -13.55 14.19 11.40
N LEU A 100 -12.35 13.62 11.42
CA LEU A 100 -12.08 12.28 11.95
C LEU A 100 -11.41 12.36 13.32
N GLU A 101 -11.74 11.41 14.18
CA GLU A 101 -10.96 11.13 15.37
C GLU A 101 -9.73 10.30 14.99
N ILE A 102 -8.59 10.62 15.59
CA ILE A 102 -7.36 9.84 15.46
C ILE A 102 -7.02 9.26 16.83
N ALA A 103 -6.89 7.95 16.90
CA ALA A 103 -6.57 7.22 18.11
C ALA A 103 -5.39 6.27 17.88
N GLU A 104 -4.62 6.02 18.92
CA GLU A 104 -3.56 5.01 18.95
C GLU A 104 -4.02 3.79 19.75
N ARG A 105 -3.73 2.61 19.21
CA ARG A 105 -3.91 1.35 19.91
C ARG A 105 -2.56 0.84 20.43
N GLY A 106 -2.47 0.68 21.73
CA GLY A 106 -1.32 0.06 22.40
C GLY A 106 -1.80 -1.17 23.20
N GLY A 107 -1.69 -2.35 22.62
CA GLY A 107 -2.27 -3.57 23.19
C GLY A 107 -3.79 -3.43 23.34
N ASN A 108 -4.30 -3.54 24.59
CA ASN A 108 -5.73 -3.42 24.87
C ASN A 108 -6.19 -1.97 25.14
N THR A 109 -5.29 -1.00 25.08
CA THR A 109 -5.62 0.41 25.36
C THR A 109 -5.77 1.18 24.05
N LEU A 110 -6.87 1.94 23.95
CA LEU A 110 -7.10 2.90 22.87
C LEU A 110 -6.99 4.31 23.46
N THR A 111 -6.05 5.09 22.96
CA THR A 111 -5.81 6.46 23.40
C THR A 111 -6.20 7.42 22.30
N LEU A 112 -7.19 8.29 22.57
CA LEU A 112 -7.59 9.33 21.63
C LEU A 112 -6.52 10.43 21.58
N PHE A 113 -5.99 10.68 20.39
CA PHE A 113 -4.99 11.71 20.16
C PHE A 113 -5.57 13.01 19.60
N LYS A 114 -6.51 12.89 18.64
CA LYS A 114 -7.20 14.02 18.03
C LYS A 114 -8.70 13.77 18.05
N GLY A 115 -9.46 14.70 18.63
CA GLY A 115 -10.91 14.73 18.55
C GLY A 115 -11.40 15.46 17.29
N ALA A 116 -12.69 15.27 16.95
CA ALA A 116 -13.38 16.00 15.90
C ALA A 116 -14.23 17.13 16.51
N PRO A 117 -14.00 18.42 16.14
CA PRO A 117 -14.63 19.56 16.81
C PRO A 117 -16.17 19.63 16.69
N THR A 118 -16.72 19.13 15.59
CA THR A 118 -18.16 19.20 15.25
C THR A 118 -18.88 17.85 15.33
N GLY A 119 -18.27 16.89 16.05
CA GLY A 119 -18.70 15.51 16.07
C GLY A 119 -18.02 14.68 14.97
N PRO A 120 -17.59 13.45 15.29
CA PRO A 120 -16.78 12.64 14.39
C PRO A 120 -17.63 12.07 13.25
N LEU A 121 -17.15 12.23 11.99
CA LEU A 121 -17.63 11.48 10.84
C LEU A 121 -17.06 10.06 10.77
N GLY A 122 -16.08 9.77 11.62
CA GLY A 122 -15.42 8.47 11.73
C GLY A 122 -14.22 8.54 12.66
N ARG A 123 -13.49 7.43 12.71
CA ARG A 123 -12.28 7.28 13.51
C ARG A 123 -11.26 6.44 12.77
N ILE A 124 -10.00 6.84 12.88
CA ILE A 124 -8.85 6.03 12.47
C ILE A 124 -8.10 5.61 13.74
N GLU A 125 -7.95 4.30 13.93
CA GLU A 125 -7.15 3.69 14.97
C GLU A 125 -5.85 3.20 14.36
N ILE A 126 -4.73 3.66 14.92
CA ILE A 126 -3.38 3.35 14.46
C ILE A 126 -2.76 2.34 15.43
N GLU A 127 -2.28 1.23 14.90
CA GLU A 127 -1.43 0.27 15.60
C GLU A 127 -0.20 0.00 14.75
N VAL A 128 0.96 -0.18 15.40
CA VAL A 128 2.20 -0.52 14.70
C VAL A 128 2.88 -1.67 15.43
N ASP A 129 3.21 -2.72 14.69
CA ASP A 129 3.90 -3.91 15.18
C ASP A 129 5.01 -4.33 14.19
N ASN A 130 6.28 -4.27 14.61
CA ASN A 130 7.45 -4.61 13.81
C ASN A 130 7.50 -3.90 12.43
N GLY A 131 7.14 -2.62 12.40
CA GLY A 131 7.07 -1.79 11.19
C GLY A 131 5.83 -2.04 10.33
N VAL A 132 4.93 -2.92 10.76
CA VAL A 132 3.62 -3.13 10.11
C VAL A 132 2.63 -2.13 10.69
N VAL A 133 2.10 -1.25 9.85
CA VAL A 133 1.05 -0.30 10.22
C VAL A 133 -0.31 -0.96 10.03
N ILE A 134 -1.11 -1.00 11.08
CA ILE A 134 -2.47 -1.51 11.06
C ILE A 134 -3.43 -0.35 11.28
N LEU A 135 -4.27 -0.08 10.30
CA LEU A 135 -5.30 0.95 10.35
C LEU A 135 -6.66 0.31 10.49
N ASN A 136 -7.36 0.59 11.58
CA ASN A 136 -8.71 0.12 11.85
C ASN A 136 -9.66 1.29 12.08
N GLY A 137 -10.95 1.01 12.10
CA GLY A 137 -11.99 2.00 12.37
C GLY A 137 -12.89 2.23 11.18
N ARG A 138 -13.54 3.40 11.15
CA ARG A 138 -14.52 3.76 10.11
C ARG A 138 -14.20 5.15 9.56
N VAL A 139 -14.30 5.30 8.24
CA VAL A 139 -14.08 6.56 7.53
C VAL A 139 -15.28 6.88 6.63
N PRO A 140 -15.47 8.16 6.25
CA PRO A 140 -16.66 8.58 5.50
C PRO A 140 -16.69 8.08 4.05
N GLY A 141 -15.55 7.70 3.48
CA GLY A 141 -15.49 7.25 2.10
C GLY A 141 -14.16 6.61 1.75
N LEU A 142 -14.12 6.02 0.56
CA LEU A 142 -12.96 5.32 0.02
C LEU A 142 -11.74 6.23 -0.16
N ASP A 143 -11.95 7.53 -0.43
CA ASP A 143 -10.87 8.50 -0.57
C ASP A 143 -10.09 8.66 0.75
N SER A 144 -10.81 8.73 1.89
CA SER A 144 -10.17 8.78 3.21
C SER A 144 -9.39 7.50 3.53
N LYS A 145 -9.93 6.34 3.14
CA LYS A 145 -9.25 5.04 3.29
C LYS A 145 -7.97 4.97 2.45
N ARG A 146 -8.04 5.39 1.19
CA ARG A 146 -6.89 5.44 0.28
C ARG A 146 -5.82 6.38 0.80
N LEU A 147 -6.20 7.59 1.15
CA LEU A 147 -5.27 8.59 1.68
C LEU A 147 -4.58 8.12 2.96
N ALA A 148 -5.31 7.50 3.89
CA ALA A 148 -4.73 6.96 5.11
C ALA A 148 -3.67 5.89 4.81
N GLY A 149 -3.94 5.00 3.86
CA GLY A 149 -2.98 4.00 3.41
C GLY A 149 -1.70 4.60 2.81
N VAL A 150 -1.84 5.62 1.96
CA VAL A 150 -0.70 6.30 1.34
C VAL A 150 0.16 7.03 2.37
N LEU A 151 -0.47 7.80 3.26
CA LEU A 151 0.25 8.48 4.35
C LEU A 151 0.99 7.50 5.26
N ALA A 152 0.43 6.30 5.46
CA ALA A 152 1.10 5.25 6.20
C ALA A 152 2.35 4.71 5.46
N TRP A 153 2.27 4.54 4.14
CA TRP A 153 3.40 4.14 3.32
C TRP A 153 4.50 5.22 3.21
N TRP A 154 4.15 6.50 3.34
CA TRP A 154 5.12 7.59 3.31
C TRP A 154 6.00 7.68 4.55
N VAL A 155 5.65 7.01 5.64
CA VAL A 155 6.55 6.93 6.82
C VAL A 155 7.73 6.01 6.49
N PRO A 156 8.99 6.51 6.51
CA PRO A 156 10.14 5.79 5.97
C PRO A 156 10.44 4.43 6.61
N GLY A 157 9.98 4.21 7.84
CA GLY A 157 10.15 2.95 8.57
C GLY A 157 9.06 1.89 8.29
N THR A 158 8.03 2.25 7.51
CA THR A 158 6.92 1.33 7.23
C THR A 158 7.36 0.17 6.35
N ARG A 159 7.06 -1.04 6.78
CA ARG A 159 7.36 -2.30 6.09
C ARG A 159 6.12 -2.95 5.49
N ASP A 160 4.95 -2.62 6.01
CA ASP A 160 3.66 -3.06 5.49
C ASP A 160 2.52 -2.18 6.02
N VAL A 161 1.41 -2.13 5.27
CA VAL A 161 0.20 -1.42 5.67
C VAL A 161 -1.01 -2.34 5.53
N ILE A 162 -1.60 -2.71 6.66
CA ILE A 162 -2.86 -3.44 6.73
C ILE A 162 -3.98 -2.41 6.93
N ASN A 163 -4.63 -2.03 5.83
CA ASN A 163 -5.68 -1.02 5.85
C ASN A 163 -7.07 -1.66 6.01
N GLY A 164 -7.45 -1.90 7.26
CA GLY A 164 -8.75 -2.45 7.68
C GLY A 164 -9.83 -1.38 7.91
N LEU A 165 -9.63 -0.15 7.45
CA LEU A 165 -10.64 0.90 7.55
C LEU A 165 -11.92 0.51 6.78
N VAL A 166 -13.06 0.69 7.42
CA VAL A 166 -14.38 0.42 6.86
C VAL A 166 -15.00 1.74 6.38
N GLU A 167 -15.44 1.76 5.15
CA GLU A 167 -16.18 2.85 4.53
C GLU A 167 -17.63 2.43 4.23
N PRO A 168 -18.57 3.37 4.06
CA PRO A 168 -19.89 3.06 3.52
C PRO A 168 -19.76 2.39 2.15
N LEU A 169 -20.62 1.42 1.88
CA LEU A 169 -20.67 0.78 0.57
C LEU A 169 -20.97 1.83 -0.52
N GLY A 170 -20.07 1.93 -1.46
CA GLY A 170 -20.18 2.80 -2.63
C GLY A 170 -19.49 2.14 -3.82
N ASP A 171 -19.89 2.50 -5.02
CA ASP A 171 -19.25 1.99 -6.23
C ASP A 171 -17.89 2.65 -6.41
N ASP A 172 -16.83 1.84 -6.47
CA ASP A 172 -15.49 2.29 -6.84
C ASP A 172 -15.40 2.44 -8.36
N THR A 173 -15.59 3.64 -8.85
CA THR A 173 -15.52 3.92 -10.28
C THR A 173 -14.10 4.22 -10.73
N PRO A 174 -13.73 3.96 -12.00
CA PRO A 174 -12.40 4.30 -12.53
C PRO A 174 -12.01 5.78 -12.34
N GLY A 175 -12.98 6.68 -12.35
CA GLY A 175 -12.76 8.10 -12.09
C GLY A 175 -12.35 8.38 -10.64
N MET A 176 -12.86 7.64 -9.67
CA MET A 176 -12.47 7.78 -8.26
C MET A 176 -11.02 7.32 -8.03
N LEU A 177 -10.59 6.24 -8.70
CA LEU A 177 -9.21 5.80 -8.61
C LEU A 177 -8.25 6.80 -9.24
N GLN A 178 -8.58 7.33 -10.42
CA GLN A 178 -7.82 8.38 -11.08
C GLN A 178 -7.66 9.61 -10.20
N GLU A 179 -8.77 10.07 -9.59
CA GLU A 179 -8.77 11.24 -8.71
C GLU A 179 -7.95 10.99 -7.44
N ALA A 180 -8.05 9.80 -6.84
CA ALA A 180 -7.26 9.45 -5.68
C ALA A 180 -5.75 9.49 -5.97
N VAL A 181 -5.32 8.96 -7.10
CA VAL A 181 -3.90 9.05 -7.53
C VAL A 181 -3.50 10.50 -7.75
N ARG A 182 -4.34 11.32 -8.41
CA ARG A 182 -4.07 12.74 -8.63
C ARG A 182 -3.88 13.50 -7.31
N ILE A 183 -4.76 13.27 -6.33
CA ILE A 183 -4.66 13.88 -4.99
C ILE A 183 -3.36 13.48 -4.30
N VAL A 184 -2.94 12.23 -4.43
CA VAL A 184 -1.69 11.74 -3.83
C VAL A 184 -0.48 12.43 -4.45
N LEU A 185 -0.42 12.52 -5.79
CA LEU A 185 0.65 13.23 -6.49
C LEU A 185 0.69 14.72 -6.11
N ASP A 186 -0.47 15.38 -5.99
CA ASP A 186 -0.57 16.80 -5.57
C ASP A 186 -0.06 17.03 -4.13
N LYS A 187 -0.10 16.00 -3.28
CA LYS A 187 0.36 16.07 -1.89
C LYS A 187 1.86 15.77 -1.73
N ASP A 188 2.49 15.07 -2.67
CA ASP A 188 3.93 14.81 -2.59
C ASP A 188 4.71 16.08 -3.01
N PRO A 189 5.46 16.73 -2.09
CA PRO A 189 6.20 17.93 -2.40
C PRO A 189 7.37 17.72 -3.38
N PHE A 190 7.75 16.47 -3.65
CA PHE A 190 8.83 16.11 -4.56
C PHE A 190 8.34 15.77 -5.97
N VAL A 191 7.03 15.85 -6.21
CA VAL A 191 6.39 15.56 -7.49
C VAL A 191 5.71 16.82 -8.03
N ASN A 192 6.03 17.22 -9.24
CA ASN A 192 5.34 18.32 -9.92
C ASN A 192 4.05 17.81 -10.58
N ALA A 193 3.04 17.53 -9.77
CA ALA A 193 1.78 16.94 -10.20
C ALA A 193 1.09 17.65 -11.37
N PRO A 194 1.12 19.00 -11.52
CA PRO A 194 0.58 19.69 -12.68
C PRO A 194 1.18 19.26 -14.03
N GLN A 195 2.37 18.71 -14.05
CA GLN A 195 3.05 18.20 -15.25
C GLN A 195 2.66 16.75 -15.58
N ILE A 196 1.94 16.07 -14.67
CA ILE A 196 1.60 14.65 -14.80
C ILE A 196 0.11 14.49 -15.03
N ARG A 197 -0.25 13.74 -16.07
CA ARG A 197 -1.62 13.34 -16.35
C ARG A 197 -1.83 11.92 -15.87
N VAL A 198 -2.89 11.72 -15.10
CA VAL A 198 -3.32 10.43 -14.58
C VAL A 198 -4.52 9.95 -15.39
N GLY A 199 -4.47 8.72 -15.88
CA GLY A 199 -5.61 8.01 -16.46
C GLY A 199 -5.81 6.71 -15.68
N ALA A 200 -7.06 6.22 -15.60
CA ALA A 200 -7.37 4.93 -15.00
C ALA A 200 -8.32 4.12 -15.89
N LYS A 201 -8.04 2.83 -16.03
CA LYS A 201 -8.94 1.87 -16.68
C LYS A 201 -9.02 0.61 -15.81
N GLY A 202 -10.17 0.39 -15.18
CA GLY A 202 -10.28 -0.60 -14.12
C GLY A 202 -9.35 -0.23 -12.97
N ARG A 203 -8.46 -1.13 -12.60
CA ARG A 203 -7.47 -0.94 -11.52
C ARG A 203 -6.05 -0.67 -12.05
N VAL A 204 -5.92 -0.43 -13.35
CA VAL A 204 -4.66 -0.06 -14.00
C VAL A 204 -4.59 1.45 -14.14
N VAL A 205 -3.52 2.05 -13.63
CA VAL A 205 -3.24 3.49 -13.69
C VAL A 205 -2.19 3.74 -14.77
N ARG A 206 -2.41 4.76 -15.60
CA ARG A 206 -1.43 5.25 -16.57
C ARG A 206 -1.01 6.67 -16.19
N LEU A 207 0.29 6.87 -16.09
CA LEU A 207 0.93 8.16 -15.85
C LEU A 207 1.62 8.62 -17.12
N THR A 208 1.34 9.87 -17.55
CA THR A 208 1.98 10.50 -18.70
C THR A 208 2.34 11.94 -18.36
N GLY A 209 3.32 12.52 -19.03
CA GLY A 209 3.73 13.91 -18.81
C GLY A 209 5.22 14.10 -18.93
N LEU A 210 5.72 15.24 -18.45
CA LEU A 210 7.13 15.59 -18.49
C LEU A 210 7.58 16.05 -17.11
N VAL A 211 8.63 15.43 -16.58
CA VAL A 211 9.21 15.76 -15.27
C VAL A 211 10.69 16.12 -15.40
N SER A 212 11.27 16.64 -14.33
CA SER A 212 12.63 17.18 -14.32
C SER A 212 13.71 16.10 -14.14
N SER A 213 13.36 14.92 -13.62
CA SER A 213 14.33 13.87 -13.29
C SER A 213 13.73 12.46 -13.25
N ASP A 214 14.60 11.46 -13.40
CA ASP A 214 14.23 10.05 -13.18
C ASP A 214 13.77 9.79 -11.74
N ALA A 215 14.30 10.51 -10.76
CA ALA A 215 13.88 10.40 -9.37
C ALA A 215 12.42 10.83 -9.18
N GLU A 216 12.02 11.94 -9.81
CA GLU A 216 10.64 12.43 -9.78
C GLU A 216 9.68 11.45 -10.50
N ARG A 217 10.09 10.94 -11.67
CA ARG A 217 9.34 9.91 -12.40
C ARG A 217 9.11 8.66 -11.55
N ALA A 218 10.16 8.17 -10.89
CA ALA A 218 10.07 7.00 -10.01
C ALA A 218 9.24 7.27 -8.75
N MET A 219 9.27 8.50 -8.22
CA MET A 219 8.47 8.93 -7.09
C MET A 219 6.98 8.89 -7.45
N ALA A 220 6.58 9.50 -8.56
CA ALA A 220 5.21 9.50 -9.03
C ALA A 220 4.66 8.06 -9.27
N GLU A 221 5.48 7.17 -9.82
CA GLU A 221 5.11 5.75 -9.98
C GLU A 221 4.88 5.09 -8.62
N ARG A 222 5.80 5.27 -7.69
CA ARG A 222 5.73 4.69 -6.35
C ARG A 222 4.48 5.14 -5.60
N ASP A 223 4.16 6.43 -5.67
CA ASP A 223 2.97 7.00 -5.03
C ASP A 223 1.68 6.40 -5.60
N ALA A 224 1.62 6.22 -6.91
CA ALA A 224 0.49 5.54 -7.53
C ALA A 224 0.34 4.09 -7.01
N TRP A 225 1.45 3.36 -6.83
CA TRP A 225 1.42 2.01 -6.27
C TRP A 225 0.95 1.96 -4.81
N TYR A 226 1.10 3.03 -4.04
CA TYR A 226 0.63 3.10 -2.64
C TYR A 226 -0.90 3.23 -2.54
N VAL A 227 -1.56 3.68 -3.59
CA VAL A 227 -3.01 3.87 -3.59
C VAL A 227 -3.71 2.50 -3.55
N PHE A 228 -4.58 2.34 -2.56
CA PHE A 228 -5.43 1.15 -2.46
C PHE A 228 -6.36 1.04 -3.67
N GLY A 229 -6.38 -0.12 -4.29
CA GLY A 229 -7.15 -0.36 -5.51
C GLY A 229 -6.34 -0.26 -6.81
N VAL A 230 -5.08 0.14 -6.77
CA VAL A 230 -4.17 0.06 -7.91
C VAL A 230 -3.54 -1.32 -7.96
N ASP A 231 -3.73 -2.02 -9.08
CA ASP A 231 -3.13 -3.33 -9.34
C ASP A 231 -1.94 -3.22 -10.30
N ASP A 232 -1.95 -2.20 -11.20
CA ASP A 232 -0.83 -1.97 -12.11
C ASP A 232 -0.65 -0.48 -12.41
N VAL A 233 0.61 -0.08 -12.70
CA VAL A 233 0.98 1.29 -13.08
C VAL A 233 1.80 1.27 -14.35
N ILE A 234 1.25 1.84 -15.41
CA ILE A 234 1.93 2.09 -16.68
C ILE A 234 2.53 3.49 -16.63
N ASN A 235 3.83 3.57 -16.38
CA ASN A 235 4.53 4.84 -16.28
C ASN A 235 5.16 5.23 -17.63
N GLU A 236 4.52 6.16 -18.32
CA GLU A 236 4.96 6.76 -19.58
C GLU A 236 5.37 8.23 -19.41
N ILE A 237 5.81 8.60 -18.19
CA ILE A 237 6.34 9.95 -17.92
C ILE A 237 7.70 10.07 -18.60
N GLU A 238 7.90 11.14 -19.35
CA GLU A 238 9.17 11.51 -19.97
C GLU A 238 9.99 12.38 -19.03
N VAL A 239 11.31 12.31 -19.14
CA VAL A 239 12.24 13.17 -18.38
C VAL A 239 12.78 14.23 -19.32
N GLY A 240 12.59 15.50 -18.98
CA GLY A 240 13.14 16.62 -19.74
C GLY A 240 14.66 16.68 -19.63
N ALA A 241 15.29 17.13 -20.73
CA ALA A 241 16.74 17.32 -20.78
C ALA A 241 17.18 18.58 -20.02
#